data_94b225b78dac52f704130a63bb6df53e
#
_entry.id   94b225b78dac52f704130a63bb6df53e
#
_cell.length_a   1.000
_cell.length_b   1.000
_cell.length_c   1.000
_cell.angle_alpha   90.00
_cell.angle_beta   90.00
_cell.angle_gamma   90.00
#
_symmetry.space_group_name_H-M   'P 1'
#
loop_
_entity.id
_entity.type
_entity.pdbx_description
1 polymer ?
#
loop_
_entity_poly.entity_id
_entity_poly.type
_entity_poly.pdbx_seq_one_letter_code
_entity_poly.pdbx_strand_id
1 'polypeptide(L)'
;QRHVDLLTCQLKVLGKGGKERIIPFGKELSALLLRYLLKRDAMQLECSGFMFVSSKSKPLYARQIYQIVHRWLGSRTTTSKRSPHVLRHSFATHLADSGADINAIKTLLGHATLGATQVYVHSSIEQLLKTYQSCHPRAET
;
A
#
# COMPACT_ATOMS: atom_id res chain seq x y z
N GLN A 1 13.72 2.59 -5.61
CA GLN A 1 14.19 2.16 -4.27
C GLN A 1 14.22 3.32 -3.26
N ARG A 2 14.46 4.56 -3.67
CA ARG A 2 14.52 5.74 -2.76
C ARG A 2 13.18 6.09 -2.08
N HIS A 3 12.10 5.41 -2.45
CA HIS A 3 10.74 5.71 -1.97
C HIS A 3 10.18 4.65 -1.01
N VAL A 4 10.94 3.62 -0.68
CA VAL A 4 10.55 2.57 0.26
C VAL A 4 11.60 2.47 1.34
N ASP A 5 11.20 2.72 2.57
CA ASP A 5 12.01 2.54 3.76
C ASP A 5 11.47 1.31 4.52
N LEU A 6 12.25 0.22 4.48
CA LEU A 6 11.88 -1.03 5.14
C LEU A 6 12.14 -0.99 6.65
N LEU A 7 13.01 -0.10 7.12
CA LEU A 7 13.33 0.04 8.54
C LEU A 7 12.21 0.81 9.26
N THR A 8 11.81 1.94 8.69
CA THR A 8 10.72 2.75 9.23
C THR A 8 9.34 2.29 8.76
N CYS A 9 9.28 1.25 7.92
CA CYS A 9 8.04 0.72 7.33
C CYS A 9 7.21 1.80 6.64
N GLN A 10 7.82 2.60 5.79
CA GLN A 10 7.19 3.73 5.11
C GLN A 10 7.41 3.67 3.60
N LEU A 11 6.37 4.03 2.86
CA LEU A 11 6.39 4.14 1.41
C LEU A 11 6.04 5.57 1.01
N LYS A 12 6.95 6.23 0.31
CA LYS A 12 6.73 7.56 -0.26
C LYS A 12 6.19 7.41 -1.68
N VAL A 13 5.00 7.93 -1.94
CA VAL A 13 4.37 7.85 -3.26
C VAL A 13 4.01 9.23 -3.80
N LEU A 14 4.15 9.38 -5.10
CA LEU A 14 3.71 10.57 -5.82
C LEU A 14 2.26 10.38 -6.25
N GLY A 15 1.36 11.21 -5.74
CA GLY A 15 -0.05 11.18 -6.06
C GLY A 15 -0.43 12.06 -7.26
N LYS A 16 -1.73 12.13 -7.54
CA LYS A 16 -2.27 13.03 -8.57
C LYS A 16 -1.89 14.48 -8.25
N GLY A 17 -1.45 15.23 -9.25
CA GLY A 17 -1.02 16.62 -9.09
C GLY A 17 0.38 16.80 -8.48
N GLY A 18 1.24 15.76 -8.53
CA GLY A 18 2.61 15.85 -8.04
C GLY A 18 2.76 15.90 -6.50
N LYS A 19 1.68 15.69 -5.75
CA LYS A 19 1.73 15.70 -4.29
C LYS A 19 2.32 14.40 -3.76
N GLU A 20 3.37 14.50 -2.98
CA GLU A 20 3.96 13.38 -2.27
C GLU A 20 3.13 13.01 -1.03
N ARG A 21 3.07 11.72 -0.73
CA ARG A 21 2.49 11.22 0.52
C ARG A 21 3.27 10.04 1.04
N ILE A 22 3.30 9.92 2.35
CA ILE A 22 3.90 8.79 3.06
C ILE A 22 2.76 7.82 3.40
N ILE A 23 2.95 6.56 3.06
CA ILE A 23 2.04 5.47 3.38
C ILE A 23 2.79 4.53 4.31
N PRO A 24 2.37 4.41 5.59
CA PRO A 24 2.94 3.44 6.50
C PRO A 24 2.43 2.05 6.18
N PHE A 25 3.23 1.03 6.51
CA PHE A 25 2.84 -0.37 6.35
C PHE A 25 3.37 -1.23 7.52
N GLY A 26 2.78 -2.40 7.71
CA GLY A 26 3.16 -3.30 8.80
C GLY A 26 4.49 -4.02 8.57
N LYS A 27 5.08 -4.54 9.65
CA LYS A 27 6.35 -5.30 9.63
C LYS A 27 6.27 -6.54 8.75
N GLU A 28 5.13 -7.21 8.69
CA GLU A 28 4.92 -8.34 7.79
C GLU A 28 5.12 -7.98 6.32
N LEU A 29 4.55 -6.83 5.89
CA LEU A 29 4.76 -6.37 4.53
C LEU A 29 6.21 -5.97 4.30
N SER A 30 6.89 -5.38 5.30
CA SER A 30 8.33 -5.10 5.23
C SER A 30 9.14 -6.37 4.97
N ALA A 31 8.87 -7.45 5.72
CA ALA A 31 9.54 -8.73 5.55
C ALA A 31 9.26 -9.35 4.16
N LEU A 32 8.03 -9.26 3.67
CA LEU A 32 7.67 -9.73 2.33
C LEU A 32 8.37 -8.93 1.22
N LEU A 33 8.44 -7.62 1.38
CA LEU A 33 9.14 -6.73 0.44
C LEU A 33 10.64 -7.01 0.42
N LEU A 34 11.25 -7.19 1.59
CA LEU A 34 12.67 -7.57 1.68
C LEU A 34 12.92 -8.90 0.97
N ARG A 35 12.09 -9.91 1.23
CA ARG A 35 12.20 -11.22 0.57
C ARG A 35 12.04 -11.15 -0.94
N TYR A 36 11.12 -10.29 -1.41
CA TYR A 36 10.94 -10.02 -2.83
C TYR A 36 12.19 -9.38 -3.45
N LEU A 37 12.75 -8.34 -2.80
CA LEU A 37 13.93 -7.64 -3.27
C LEU A 37 15.14 -8.57 -3.37
N LEU A 38 15.41 -9.36 -2.34
CA LEU A 38 16.50 -10.34 -2.34
C LEU A 38 16.34 -11.35 -3.48
N LYS A 39 15.13 -11.86 -3.71
CA LYS A 39 14.85 -12.80 -4.80
C LYS A 39 15.00 -12.14 -6.17
N ARG A 40 14.53 -10.90 -6.34
CA ARG A 40 14.67 -10.12 -7.57
C ARG A 40 16.14 -9.92 -7.90
N ASP A 41 16.94 -9.50 -6.91
CA ASP A 41 18.36 -9.21 -7.09
C ASP A 41 19.15 -10.49 -7.39
N ALA A 42 18.83 -11.60 -6.70
CA ALA A 42 19.41 -12.92 -7.00
C ALA A 42 19.10 -13.42 -8.42
N MET A 43 17.95 -13.04 -8.99
CA MET A 43 17.57 -13.38 -10.36
C MET A 43 18.07 -12.35 -11.39
N GLN A 44 18.86 -11.37 -10.97
CA GLN A 44 19.35 -10.26 -11.81
C GLN A 44 18.23 -9.52 -12.57
N LEU A 45 17.04 -9.47 -11.99
CA LEU A 45 15.87 -8.79 -12.56
C LEU A 45 15.89 -7.30 -12.20
N GLU A 46 16.96 -6.62 -12.53
CA GLU A 46 17.09 -5.20 -12.28
C GLU A 46 16.44 -4.36 -13.38
N CYS A 47 15.64 -3.40 -12.96
CA CYS A 47 15.16 -2.32 -13.81
C CYS A 47 15.34 -1.02 -13.05
N SER A 48 16.26 -0.19 -13.47
CA SER A 48 16.65 1.02 -12.74
C SER A 48 15.43 1.92 -12.47
N GLY A 49 15.27 2.29 -11.21
CA GLY A 49 14.20 3.19 -10.75
C GLY A 49 12.86 2.52 -10.42
N PHE A 50 12.66 1.24 -10.74
CA PHE A 50 11.40 0.54 -10.46
C PHE A 50 11.56 -0.54 -9.40
N MET A 51 10.66 -0.55 -8.43
CA MET A 51 10.64 -1.58 -7.39
C MET A 51 10.11 -2.91 -7.92
N PHE A 52 8.97 -2.87 -8.59
CA PHE A 52 8.32 -4.07 -9.12
C PHE A 52 8.61 -4.26 -10.60
N VAL A 53 9.15 -5.42 -10.93
CA VAL A 53 9.53 -5.78 -12.30
C VAL A 53 8.92 -7.13 -12.70
N SER A 54 8.72 -7.31 -13.99
CA SER A 54 8.33 -8.58 -14.59
C SER A 54 9.51 -9.54 -14.67
N SER A 55 9.25 -10.82 -14.98
CA SER A 55 10.29 -11.82 -15.25
C SER A 55 11.21 -11.48 -16.43
N LYS A 56 10.87 -10.46 -17.20
CA LYS A 56 11.68 -9.95 -18.35
C LYS A 56 12.41 -8.65 -17.98
N SER A 57 12.63 -8.35 -16.71
CA SER A 57 13.26 -7.13 -16.20
C SER A 57 12.61 -5.83 -16.71
N LYS A 58 11.30 -5.84 -16.99
CA LYS A 58 10.55 -4.66 -17.40
C LYS A 58 9.66 -4.17 -16.25
N PRO A 59 9.44 -2.84 -16.14
CA PRO A 59 8.53 -2.29 -15.14
C PRO A 59 7.13 -2.94 -15.22
N LEU A 60 6.48 -3.14 -14.08
CA LEU A 60 5.08 -3.54 -14.08
C LEU A 60 4.18 -2.35 -14.41
N TYR A 61 3.35 -2.50 -15.42
CA TYR A 61 2.34 -1.50 -15.80
C TYR A 61 1.02 -1.73 -15.08
N ALA A 62 0.21 -0.68 -14.97
CA ALA A 62 -1.09 -0.71 -14.28
C ALA A 62 -1.99 -1.87 -14.73
N ARG A 63 -2.02 -2.19 -16.04
CA ARG A 63 -2.78 -3.33 -16.58
C ARG A 63 -2.33 -4.67 -16.03
N GLN A 64 -1.03 -4.87 -15.86
CA GLN A 64 -0.47 -6.11 -15.31
C GLN A 64 -0.81 -6.25 -13.82
N ILE A 65 -0.70 -5.15 -13.06
CA ILE A 65 -1.11 -5.11 -11.65
C ILE A 65 -2.60 -5.43 -11.52
N TYR A 66 -3.44 -4.84 -12.36
CA TYR A 66 -4.87 -5.16 -12.41
C TYR A 66 -5.10 -6.65 -12.66
N GLN A 67 -4.43 -7.25 -13.64
CA GLN A 67 -4.57 -8.67 -13.96
C GLN A 67 -4.12 -9.58 -12.81
N ILE A 68 -3.03 -9.23 -12.11
CA ILE A 68 -2.56 -9.96 -10.94
C ILE A 68 -3.63 -9.93 -9.84
N VAL A 69 -4.12 -8.75 -9.51
CA VAL A 69 -5.15 -8.56 -8.48
C VAL A 69 -6.44 -9.29 -8.86
N HIS A 70 -6.90 -9.14 -10.11
CA HIS A 70 -8.11 -9.78 -10.62
C HIS A 70 -8.02 -11.30 -10.51
N ARG A 71 -6.91 -11.91 -10.92
CA ARG A 71 -6.68 -13.35 -10.84
C ARG A 71 -6.63 -13.82 -9.39
N TRP A 72 -5.90 -13.10 -8.54
CA TRP A 72 -5.73 -13.46 -7.14
C TRP A 72 -7.05 -13.39 -6.36
N LEU A 73 -7.84 -12.35 -6.54
CA LEU A 73 -9.18 -12.24 -5.97
C LEU A 73 -10.11 -13.33 -6.52
N GLY A 74 -10.00 -13.64 -7.82
CA GLY A 74 -10.82 -14.68 -8.45
C GLY A 74 -10.65 -16.07 -7.86
N SER A 75 -9.47 -16.39 -7.35
CA SER A 75 -9.19 -17.66 -6.69
C SER A 75 -9.59 -17.71 -5.21
N ARG A 76 -9.94 -16.56 -4.61
CA ARG A 76 -10.13 -16.45 -3.16
C ARG A 76 -11.48 -15.87 -2.72
N THR A 77 -12.23 -15.28 -3.64
CA THR A 77 -13.50 -14.66 -3.32
C THR A 77 -14.55 -15.00 -4.37
N THR A 78 -15.80 -15.10 -3.94
CA THR A 78 -16.98 -15.28 -4.82
C THR A 78 -17.46 -13.94 -5.39
N THR A 79 -16.88 -12.82 -5.01
CA THR A 79 -17.29 -11.49 -5.45
C THR A 79 -17.07 -11.31 -6.95
N SER A 80 -18.07 -10.79 -7.65
CA SER A 80 -18.00 -10.50 -9.08
C SER A 80 -17.04 -9.35 -9.41
N LYS A 81 -16.96 -8.35 -8.53
CA LYS A 81 -16.05 -7.20 -8.69
C LYS A 81 -14.65 -7.53 -8.15
N ARG A 82 -13.66 -7.61 -9.04
CA ARG A 82 -12.29 -8.05 -8.74
C ARG A 82 -11.28 -7.04 -9.28
N SER A 83 -11.06 -5.97 -8.54
CA SER A 83 -10.17 -4.89 -8.97
C SER A 83 -9.38 -4.29 -7.80
N PRO A 84 -8.28 -3.58 -8.06
CA PRO A 84 -7.56 -2.82 -7.03
C PRO A 84 -8.45 -1.83 -6.27
N HIS A 85 -9.48 -1.27 -6.94
CA HIS A 85 -10.44 -0.38 -6.30
C HIS A 85 -11.29 -1.06 -5.23
N VAL A 86 -11.63 -2.33 -5.43
CA VAL A 86 -12.36 -3.12 -4.43
C VAL A 86 -11.50 -3.31 -3.18
N LEU A 87 -10.23 -3.69 -3.35
CA LEU A 87 -9.30 -3.80 -2.21
C LEU A 87 -9.18 -2.49 -1.46
N ARG A 88 -9.04 -1.38 -2.18
CA ARG A 88 -8.96 -0.04 -1.59
C ARG A 88 -10.24 0.32 -0.84
N HIS A 89 -11.40 0.01 -1.38
CA HIS A 89 -12.69 0.26 -0.74
C HIS A 89 -12.84 -0.60 0.52
N SER A 90 -12.59 -1.90 0.43
CA SER A 90 -12.64 -2.80 1.60
C SER A 90 -11.68 -2.36 2.70
N PHE A 91 -10.49 -1.91 2.34
CA PHE A 91 -9.53 -1.37 3.32
C PHE A 91 -10.07 -0.11 4.01
N ALA A 92 -10.66 0.83 3.25
CA ALA A 92 -11.26 2.04 3.81
C ALA A 92 -12.43 1.73 4.75
N THR A 93 -13.31 0.81 4.34
CA THR A 93 -14.45 0.36 5.15
C THR A 93 -13.97 -0.30 6.43
N HIS A 94 -13.01 -1.21 6.34
CA HIS A 94 -12.47 -1.90 7.51
C HIS A 94 -11.86 -0.92 8.53
N LEU A 95 -11.11 0.08 8.07
CA LEU A 95 -10.58 1.11 8.95
C LEU A 95 -11.68 1.96 9.60
N ALA A 96 -12.71 2.33 8.84
CA ALA A 96 -13.84 3.10 9.36
C ALA A 96 -14.63 2.31 10.41
N ASP A 97 -14.92 1.04 10.13
CA ASP A 97 -15.61 0.13 11.05
C ASP A 97 -14.81 -0.11 12.33
N SER A 98 -13.48 0.01 12.24
CA SER A 98 -12.55 -0.07 13.37
C SER A 98 -12.41 1.25 14.14
N GLY A 99 -13.20 2.27 13.81
CA GLY A 99 -13.21 3.55 14.52
C GLY A 99 -12.10 4.53 14.10
N ALA A 100 -11.43 4.30 12.98
CA ALA A 100 -10.42 5.23 12.48
C ALA A 100 -11.05 6.54 11.97
N ASP A 101 -10.39 7.67 12.22
CA ASP A 101 -10.86 8.97 11.74
C ASP A 101 -10.99 9.01 10.23
N ILE A 102 -12.16 9.46 9.75
CA ILE A 102 -12.49 9.47 8.33
C ILE A 102 -11.60 10.41 7.50
N ASN A 103 -11.09 11.50 8.12
CA ASN A 103 -10.19 12.42 7.47
C ASN A 103 -8.79 11.82 7.32
N ALA A 104 -8.36 11.04 8.32
CA ALA A 104 -7.13 10.29 8.25
C ALA A 104 -7.20 9.21 7.15
N ILE A 105 -8.32 8.49 7.03
CA ILE A 105 -8.56 7.53 5.94
C ILE A 105 -8.52 8.23 4.57
N LYS A 106 -9.21 9.36 4.42
CA LYS A 106 -9.19 10.15 3.17
C LYS A 106 -7.78 10.58 2.79
N THR A 107 -7.00 11.06 3.76
CA THR A 107 -5.61 11.49 3.56
C THR A 107 -4.73 10.33 3.12
N LEU A 108 -4.81 9.18 3.81
CA LEU A 108 -4.08 7.97 3.47
C LEU A 108 -4.41 7.50 2.05
N LEU A 109 -5.68 7.52 1.68
CA LEU A 109 -6.14 7.15 0.36
C LEU A 109 -5.84 8.22 -0.71
N GLY A 110 -5.48 9.44 -0.31
CA GLY A 110 -5.16 10.52 -1.24
C GLY A 110 -6.38 11.17 -1.89
N HIS A 111 -7.51 11.19 -1.21
CA HIS A 111 -8.64 12.06 -1.51
C HIS A 111 -8.35 13.44 -0.90
N ALA A 112 -7.36 14.15 -1.42
CA ALA A 112 -7.02 15.48 -0.94
C ALA A 112 -8.04 16.50 -1.45
N THR A 113 -8.96 16.91 -0.60
CA THR A 113 -9.52 18.27 -0.69
C THR A 113 -8.42 19.25 -0.27
N LEU A 114 -8.27 20.29 -1.06
CA LEU A 114 -7.36 21.41 -0.83
C LEU A 114 -7.57 21.97 0.59
N GLY A 115 -6.63 21.83 1.49
CA GLY A 115 -6.65 22.55 2.75
C GLY A 115 -6.10 21.90 4.02
N ALA A 116 -5.85 20.61 4.08
CA ALA A 116 -5.31 19.98 5.29
C ALA A 116 -3.78 19.97 5.26
N THR A 117 -3.21 20.94 5.93
CA THR A 117 -1.80 21.23 6.13
C THR A 117 -1.04 20.04 6.77
N GLN A 118 0.22 19.89 6.39
CA GLN A 118 1.18 18.84 6.76
C GLN A 118 1.29 18.46 8.27
N VAL A 119 0.77 19.25 9.18
CA VAL A 119 0.89 19.05 10.64
C VAL A 119 -0.07 17.95 11.15
N TYR A 120 -1.22 17.71 10.50
CA TYR A 120 -2.18 16.69 10.92
C TYR A 120 -1.77 15.25 10.56
N VAL A 121 -0.77 15.10 9.69
CA VAL A 121 -0.45 13.81 9.08
C VAL A 121 0.26 12.85 10.04
N HIS A 122 1.12 13.34 10.94
CA HIS A 122 1.91 12.45 11.80
C HIS A 122 1.08 11.80 12.92
N SER A 123 0.30 12.56 13.67
CA SER A 123 -0.52 12.01 14.76
C SER A 123 -1.66 11.10 14.25
N SER A 124 -2.25 11.47 13.11
CA SER A 124 -3.30 10.67 12.47
C SER A 124 -2.77 9.36 11.87
N ILE A 125 -1.55 9.34 11.37
CA ILE A 125 -0.91 8.12 10.83
C ILE A 125 -0.55 7.16 11.95
N GLU A 126 -0.05 7.65 13.08
CA GLU A 126 0.22 6.81 14.25
C GLU A 126 -1.06 6.20 14.83
N GLN A 127 -2.14 6.97 14.90
CA GLN A 127 -3.44 6.46 15.30
C GLN A 127 -3.99 5.42 14.32
N LEU A 128 -3.86 5.66 13.01
CA LEU A 128 -4.24 4.70 11.97
C LEU A 128 -3.44 3.40 12.07
N LEU A 129 -2.13 3.48 12.33
CA LEU A 129 -1.29 2.30 12.54
C LEU A 129 -1.71 1.53 13.79
N LYS A 130 -1.98 2.21 14.90
CA LYS A 130 -2.49 1.58 16.12
C LYS A 130 -3.84 0.90 15.88
N THR A 131 -4.78 1.59 15.23
CA THR A 131 -6.08 1.01 14.88
C THR A 131 -5.94 -0.18 13.92
N TYR A 132 -5.08 -0.07 12.91
CA TYR A 132 -4.81 -1.17 12.00
C TYR A 132 -4.18 -2.37 12.73
N GLN A 133 -3.23 -2.14 13.61
CA GLN A 133 -2.59 -3.19 14.40
C GLN A 133 -3.56 -3.88 15.37
N SER A 134 -4.50 -3.12 15.98
CA SER A 134 -5.50 -3.67 16.90
C SER A 134 -6.62 -4.44 16.19
N CYS A 135 -6.87 -4.19 14.91
CA CYS A 135 -8.04 -4.73 14.20
C CYS A 135 -7.69 -5.72 13.09
N HIS A 136 -6.42 -5.79 12.68
CA HIS A 136 -6.03 -6.70 11.61
C HIS A 136 -5.78 -8.11 12.15
N PRO A 137 -6.46 -9.17 11.65
CA PRO A 137 -6.34 -10.55 12.17
C PRO A 137 -4.94 -11.15 12.13
N ARG A 138 -3.98 -10.49 11.49
CA ARG A 138 -2.56 -10.87 11.37
C ARG A 138 -1.61 -9.85 11.99
N ALA A 139 -2.09 -8.91 12.80
CA ALA A 139 -1.24 -7.92 13.45
C ALA A 139 -0.65 -8.42 14.77
N GLU A 140 -1.11 -9.56 15.26
CA GLU A 140 -0.74 -10.16 16.56
C GLU A 140 0.24 -11.33 16.45
N THR A 141 1.06 -11.39 15.39
CA THR A 141 2.12 -12.41 15.32
C THR A 141 3.49 -11.80 15.19
#